data_1dace68c366c08dbf397f5578bf51aa1
#
_entry.id   1dace68c366c08dbf397f5578bf51aa1
#
_cell.length_a   1.000
_cell.length_b   1.000
_cell.length_c   1.000
_cell.angle_alpha   90.00
_cell.angle_beta   90.00
_cell.angle_gamma   90.00
#
_symmetry.space_group_name_H-M   'P 1'
#
loop_
_entity.id
_entity.type
_entity.pdbx_description
1 polymer ?
#
loop_
_entity_poly.entity_id
_entity_poly.type
_entity_poly.pdbx_seq_one_letter_code
_entity_poly.pdbx_strand_id
1 'polypeptide(L)'
;WADIATLYEGLNTLEPGRIMWEPNSDLNKYGTPMVLMTIPMFTNHQSVEGLYFDSSITTPFHFLTVSGVAERPSNPVGGLTYINGEFDKGFRLMEDLGVDYFIAYTSSIKDKANKNENFNFLFSNEVFNVYSINSEKVELVEDNLYIFESPVFYERLMNAVLRESNEQSFFEAAYKSFKDE
;
A
#
# COMPACT_ATOMS: atom_id res chain seq x y z
N TRP A 1 23.76 -0.96 2.53
CA TRP A 1 23.05 -1.95 3.35
C TRP A 1 22.79 -1.46 4.78
N ALA A 2 23.67 -0.58 5.31
CA ALA A 2 23.50 0.00 6.64
C ALA A 2 22.12 0.70 6.79
N ASP A 3 21.68 1.43 5.78
CA ASP A 3 20.39 2.15 5.79
C ASP A 3 19.19 1.22 5.92
N ILE A 4 19.26 0.03 5.31
CA ILE A 4 18.21 -0.99 5.42
C ILE A 4 18.22 -1.61 6.82
N ALA A 5 19.39 -1.91 7.36
CA ALA A 5 19.52 -2.46 8.71
C ALA A 5 18.97 -1.49 9.76
N THR A 6 19.36 -0.22 9.71
CA THR A 6 18.83 0.81 10.64
C THR A 6 17.34 1.06 10.47
N LEU A 7 16.79 0.94 9.25
CA LEU A 7 15.35 0.98 9.03
C LEU A 7 14.67 -0.18 9.76
N TYR A 8 15.17 -1.41 9.61
CA TYR A 8 14.57 -2.59 10.25
C TYR A 8 14.70 -2.57 11.77
N GLU A 9 15.83 -2.09 12.29
CA GLU A 9 15.99 -1.84 13.73
C GLU A 9 14.92 -0.88 14.25
N GLY A 10 14.68 0.24 13.54
CA GLY A 10 13.64 1.20 13.90
C GLY A 10 12.24 0.60 13.84
N LEU A 11 11.92 -0.16 12.77
CA LEU A 11 10.62 -0.82 12.64
C LEU A 11 10.37 -1.82 13.77
N ASN A 12 11.39 -2.57 14.21
CA ASN A 12 11.25 -3.53 15.30
C ASN A 12 10.97 -2.89 16.69
N THR A 13 11.04 -1.56 16.80
CA THR A 13 10.62 -0.84 18.02
C THR A 13 9.13 -0.49 18.02
N LEU A 14 8.44 -0.67 16.89
CA LEU A 14 7.02 -0.36 16.73
C LEU A 14 6.15 -1.58 17.02
N GLU A 15 4.89 -1.34 17.34
CA GLU A 15 3.89 -2.39 17.42
C GLU A 15 3.70 -3.08 16.05
N PRO A 16 3.47 -4.40 16.01
CA PRO A 16 3.23 -5.09 14.75
C PRO A 16 2.10 -4.47 13.94
N GLY A 17 2.31 -4.31 12.64
CA GLY A 17 1.34 -3.70 11.74
C GLY A 17 1.67 -3.96 10.28
N ARG A 18 0.80 -3.49 9.40
CA ARG A 18 0.95 -3.62 7.96
C ARG A 18 1.68 -2.42 7.40
N ILE A 19 2.73 -2.68 6.65
CA ILE A 19 3.59 -1.65 6.06
C ILE A 19 3.36 -1.54 4.56
N MET A 20 3.32 -0.30 4.08
CA MET A 20 3.47 0.06 2.68
C MET A 20 4.64 1.01 2.52
N TRP A 21 5.31 0.99 1.39
CA TRP A 21 6.40 1.91 1.08
C TRP A 21 6.25 2.57 -0.28
N GLU A 22 6.99 3.65 -0.48
CA GLU A 22 7.16 4.28 -1.78
C GLU A 22 8.14 3.45 -2.64
N PRO A 23 7.69 2.75 -3.69
CA PRO A 23 8.59 2.06 -4.60
C PRO A 23 9.39 3.07 -5.43
N ASN A 24 10.67 2.79 -5.63
CA ASN A 24 11.54 3.62 -6.44
C ASN A 24 12.66 2.76 -7.07
N SER A 25 12.95 2.97 -8.35
CA SER A 25 14.03 2.28 -9.06
C SER A 25 15.41 2.52 -8.45
N ASP A 26 15.62 3.67 -7.79
CA ASP A 26 16.90 4.02 -7.17
C ASP A 26 17.22 3.15 -5.95
N LEU A 27 16.25 2.43 -5.40
CA LEU A 27 16.47 1.39 -4.38
C LEU A 27 17.31 0.22 -4.91
N ASN A 28 17.49 0.11 -6.24
CA ASN A 28 18.39 -0.88 -6.85
C ASN A 28 19.85 -0.78 -6.37
N LYS A 29 20.23 0.36 -5.80
CA LYS A 29 21.54 0.50 -5.10
C LYS A 29 21.75 -0.51 -3.96
N TYR A 30 20.67 -1.10 -3.43
CA TYR A 30 20.68 -2.15 -2.41
C TYR A 30 20.63 -3.57 -3.00
N GLY A 31 20.75 -3.70 -4.34
CA GLY A 31 20.75 -4.98 -5.07
C GLY A 31 19.45 -5.26 -5.83
N THR A 32 18.35 -4.68 -5.38
CA THR A 32 17.05 -4.75 -6.07
C THR A 32 16.17 -3.57 -5.68
N PRO A 33 15.34 -3.04 -6.58
CA PRO A 33 14.34 -2.02 -6.22
C PRO A 33 13.28 -2.56 -5.25
N MET A 34 13.18 -3.90 -5.12
CA MET A 34 12.23 -4.61 -4.27
C MET A 34 12.80 -4.96 -2.89
N VAL A 35 13.90 -4.32 -2.46
CA VAL A 35 14.60 -4.66 -1.20
C VAL A 35 13.66 -4.64 0.02
N LEU A 36 12.69 -3.75 0.06
CA LEU A 36 11.76 -3.63 1.20
C LEU A 36 10.72 -4.77 1.27
N MET A 37 10.58 -5.61 0.24
CA MET A 37 9.80 -6.85 0.32
C MET A 37 10.36 -7.84 1.36
N THR A 38 11.59 -7.61 1.82
CA THR A 38 12.21 -8.44 2.88
C THR A 38 11.80 -8.00 4.30
N ILE A 39 11.03 -6.92 4.48
CA ILE A 39 10.55 -6.44 5.79
C ILE A 39 9.96 -7.58 6.65
N PRO A 40 9.03 -8.42 6.15
CA PRO A 40 8.45 -9.49 6.97
C PRO A 40 9.44 -10.60 7.38
N MET A 41 10.61 -10.67 6.75
CA MET A 41 11.65 -11.64 7.08
C MET A 41 12.52 -11.20 8.26
N PHE A 42 12.62 -9.88 8.49
CA PHE A 42 13.54 -9.30 9.46
C PHE A 42 12.84 -8.46 10.53
N THR A 43 11.52 -8.30 10.43
CA THR A 43 10.71 -7.53 11.38
C THR A 43 9.42 -8.29 11.71
N ASN A 44 8.71 -7.81 12.74
CA ASN A 44 7.39 -8.35 13.13
C ASN A 44 6.23 -7.72 12.32
N HIS A 45 6.52 -7.08 11.20
CA HIS A 45 5.54 -6.38 10.39
C HIS A 45 5.12 -7.19 9.17
N GLN A 46 3.87 -7.02 8.76
CA GLN A 46 3.36 -7.49 7.47
C GLN A 46 3.59 -6.42 6.40
N SER A 47 3.63 -6.83 5.16
CA SER A 47 3.81 -5.93 4.01
C SER A 47 2.65 -6.11 3.03
N VAL A 48 2.20 -5.03 2.41
CA VAL A 48 1.23 -5.09 1.30
C VAL A 48 1.86 -5.62 0.01
N GLU A 49 3.19 -5.62 -0.07
CA GLU A 49 3.96 -6.20 -1.19
C GLU A 49 4.70 -7.45 -0.73
N GLY A 50 4.77 -8.47 -1.58
CA GLY A 50 5.53 -9.70 -1.36
C GLY A 50 6.00 -10.29 -2.68
N LEU A 51 6.85 -11.33 -2.62
CA LEU A 51 7.48 -11.93 -3.81
C LEU A 51 6.50 -12.43 -4.88
N TYR A 52 5.25 -12.72 -4.50
CA TYR A 52 4.21 -13.25 -5.39
C TYR A 52 3.01 -12.33 -5.51
N PHE A 53 3.17 -11.05 -5.18
CA PHE A 53 2.06 -10.09 -5.21
C PHE A 53 1.43 -9.97 -6.61
N ASP A 54 2.20 -10.14 -7.69
CA ASP A 54 1.71 -10.10 -9.07
C ASP A 54 0.66 -11.17 -9.38
N SER A 55 0.63 -12.24 -8.58
CA SER A 55 -0.34 -13.34 -8.72
C SER A 55 -1.57 -13.15 -7.82
N SER A 56 -1.62 -12.08 -7.02
CA SER A 56 -2.73 -11.81 -6.13
C SER A 56 -3.87 -11.10 -6.85
N ILE A 57 -5.10 -11.44 -6.51
CA ILE A 57 -6.29 -10.72 -6.98
C ILE A 57 -6.29 -9.26 -6.52
N THR A 58 -5.55 -8.91 -5.48
CA THR A 58 -5.41 -7.55 -4.96
C THR A 58 -4.35 -6.72 -5.69
N THR A 59 -3.59 -7.30 -6.59
CA THR A 59 -2.51 -6.63 -7.33
C THR A 59 -2.93 -5.33 -8.03
N PRO A 60 -4.06 -5.25 -8.75
CA PRO A 60 -4.49 -3.99 -9.37
C PRO A 60 -4.68 -2.86 -8.34
N PHE A 61 -5.17 -3.19 -7.16
CA PHE A 61 -5.41 -2.23 -6.08
C PHE A 61 -4.13 -1.74 -5.45
N HIS A 62 -3.17 -2.63 -5.29
CA HIS A 62 -1.83 -2.27 -4.86
C HIS A 62 -1.21 -1.24 -5.82
N PHE A 63 -1.19 -1.49 -7.12
CA PHE A 63 -0.63 -0.56 -8.09
C PHE A 63 -1.42 0.75 -8.17
N LEU A 64 -2.73 0.72 -7.97
CA LEU A 64 -3.54 1.91 -7.89
C LEU A 64 -3.13 2.79 -6.70
N THR A 65 -2.98 2.18 -5.52
CA THR A 65 -2.55 2.85 -4.29
C THR A 65 -1.15 3.44 -4.47
N VAL A 66 -0.19 2.64 -4.95
CA VAL A 66 1.17 3.08 -5.26
C VAL A 66 1.19 4.28 -6.20
N SER A 67 0.31 4.28 -7.22
CA SER A 67 0.25 5.39 -8.18
C SER A 67 -0.07 6.74 -7.55
N GLY A 68 -0.79 6.75 -6.43
CA GLY A 68 -1.08 7.97 -5.67
C GLY A 68 0.07 8.39 -4.74
N VAL A 69 0.74 7.42 -4.10
CA VAL A 69 1.69 7.69 -3.00
C VAL A 69 3.16 7.58 -3.37
N ALA A 70 3.48 7.31 -4.63
CA ALA A 70 4.85 7.30 -5.13
C ALA A 70 5.12 8.48 -6.08
N GLU A 71 6.36 8.98 -6.06
CA GLU A 71 6.79 10.02 -7.02
C GLU A 71 6.89 9.46 -8.45
N ARG A 72 7.38 8.22 -8.58
CA ARG A 72 7.59 7.53 -9.85
C ARG A 72 6.98 6.14 -9.82
N PRO A 73 5.64 6.06 -9.85
CA PRO A 73 4.97 4.77 -9.74
C PRO A 73 5.21 3.93 -10.99
N SER A 74 5.27 2.62 -10.79
CA SER A 74 5.10 1.66 -11.88
C SER A 74 3.62 1.46 -12.13
N ASN A 75 3.19 1.56 -13.40
CA ASN A 75 1.80 1.39 -13.83
C ASN A 75 1.67 0.20 -14.78
N PRO A 76 1.88 -1.05 -14.30
CA PRO A 76 2.04 -2.21 -15.17
C PRO A 76 0.70 -2.77 -15.68
N VAL A 77 -0.40 -2.49 -15.00
CA VAL A 77 -1.72 -3.06 -15.35
C VAL A 77 -2.37 -2.21 -16.43
N GLY A 78 -2.52 -2.77 -17.63
CA GLY A 78 -3.19 -2.10 -18.75
C GLY A 78 -4.68 -1.88 -18.46
N GLY A 79 -5.23 -0.75 -18.91
CA GLY A 79 -6.64 -0.41 -18.73
C GLY A 79 -7.02 0.10 -17.33
N LEU A 80 -6.10 0.13 -16.38
CA LEU A 80 -6.34 0.69 -15.06
C LEU A 80 -6.21 2.21 -15.08
N THR A 81 -7.22 2.92 -14.54
CA THR A 81 -7.18 4.38 -14.41
C THR A 81 -6.37 4.79 -13.19
N TYR A 82 -5.08 5.01 -13.39
CA TYR A 82 -4.14 5.39 -12.33
C TYR A 82 -4.39 6.81 -11.82
N ILE A 83 -4.18 7.00 -10.51
CA ILE A 83 -4.38 8.28 -9.79
C ILE A 83 -3.06 9.05 -9.59
N ASN A 84 -2.14 8.94 -10.52
CA ASN A 84 -0.78 9.45 -10.44
C ASN A 84 -0.66 10.82 -9.75
N GLY A 85 0.06 10.87 -8.65
CA GLY A 85 0.38 12.09 -7.91
C GLY A 85 -0.75 12.62 -7.00
N GLU A 86 -1.94 12.01 -7.00
CA GLU A 86 -3.04 12.38 -6.11
C GLU A 86 -2.85 11.71 -4.73
N PHE A 87 -1.95 12.28 -3.92
CA PHE A 87 -1.50 11.69 -2.66
C PHE A 87 -2.64 11.41 -1.68
N ASP A 88 -3.62 12.31 -1.57
CA ASP A 88 -4.77 12.13 -0.67
C ASP A 88 -5.69 10.98 -1.10
N LYS A 89 -5.81 10.73 -2.41
CA LYS A 89 -6.54 9.55 -2.90
C LYS A 89 -5.76 8.26 -2.62
N GLY A 90 -4.45 8.31 -2.84
CA GLY A 90 -3.58 7.18 -2.50
C GLY A 90 -3.61 6.86 -1.00
N PHE A 91 -3.66 7.87 -0.14
CA PHE A 91 -3.84 7.70 1.30
C PHE A 91 -5.12 6.94 1.64
N ARG A 92 -6.27 7.33 1.09
CA ARG A 92 -7.54 6.63 1.32
C ARG A 92 -7.50 5.16 0.90
N LEU A 93 -6.80 4.86 -0.20
CA LEU A 93 -6.61 3.47 -0.61
C LEU A 93 -5.65 2.71 0.33
N MET A 94 -4.69 3.38 0.97
CA MET A 94 -3.88 2.76 2.04
C MET A 94 -4.73 2.44 3.27
N GLU A 95 -5.64 3.33 3.67
CA GLU A 95 -6.61 3.05 4.75
C GLU A 95 -7.46 1.81 4.42
N ASP A 96 -8.01 1.76 3.20
CA ASP A 96 -8.79 0.63 2.71
C ASP A 96 -8.01 -0.70 2.71
N LEU A 97 -6.69 -0.65 2.50
CA LEU A 97 -5.80 -1.81 2.58
C LEU A 97 -5.36 -2.14 4.03
N GLY A 98 -5.82 -1.37 5.01
CA GLY A 98 -5.46 -1.54 6.42
C GLY A 98 -3.96 -1.33 6.68
N VAL A 99 -3.36 -0.34 6.02
CA VAL A 99 -1.96 0.02 6.21
C VAL A 99 -1.82 0.81 7.52
N ASP A 100 -0.94 0.34 8.41
CA ASP A 100 -0.63 1.00 9.68
C ASP A 100 0.57 1.95 9.56
N TYR A 101 1.54 1.61 8.68
CA TYR A 101 2.77 2.36 8.53
C TYR A 101 3.13 2.60 7.08
N PHE A 102 3.63 3.80 6.80
CA PHE A 102 4.11 4.18 5.47
C PHE A 102 5.59 4.58 5.52
N ILE A 103 6.37 4.07 4.57
CA ILE A 103 7.80 4.39 4.42
C ILE A 103 7.96 5.24 3.16
N ALA A 104 8.29 6.52 3.35
CA ALA A 104 8.60 7.44 2.26
C ALA A 104 10.10 7.47 1.95
N TYR A 105 10.43 7.52 0.68
CA TYR A 105 11.80 7.53 0.18
C TYR A 105 12.20 8.88 -0.42
N THR A 106 11.41 9.42 -1.38
CA THR A 106 11.75 10.67 -2.05
C THR A 106 11.41 11.90 -1.22
N SER A 107 12.12 13.00 -1.44
CA SER A 107 11.84 14.28 -0.77
C SER A 107 10.41 14.76 -1.06
N SER A 108 9.94 14.57 -2.30
CA SER A 108 8.60 14.95 -2.72
C SER A 108 7.51 14.25 -1.90
N ILE A 109 7.64 12.93 -1.69
CA ILE A 109 6.67 12.16 -0.91
C ILE A 109 6.79 12.44 0.58
N LYS A 110 8.02 12.60 1.10
CA LYS A 110 8.25 13.03 2.49
C LYS A 110 7.57 14.36 2.79
N ASP A 111 7.69 15.34 1.86
CA ASP A 111 7.05 16.65 2.02
C ASP A 111 5.52 16.57 1.98
N LYS A 112 4.95 15.69 1.14
CA LYS A 112 3.50 15.46 1.10
C LYS A 112 3.01 14.79 2.39
N ALA A 113 3.70 13.77 2.87
CA ALA A 113 3.36 13.08 4.11
C ALA A 113 3.46 14.02 5.31
N ASN A 114 4.51 14.85 5.40
CA ASN A 114 4.68 15.82 6.49
C ASN A 114 3.59 16.92 6.52
N LYS A 115 2.92 17.19 5.40
CA LYS A 115 1.85 18.19 5.30
C LYS A 115 0.46 17.61 5.52
N ASN A 116 0.33 16.30 5.49
CA ASN A 116 -0.96 15.62 5.63
C ASN A 116 -1.17 15.19 7.09
N GLU A 117 -2.24 15.67 7.71
CA GLU A 117 -2.57 15.43 9.12
C GLU A 117 -2.81 13.96 9.50
N ASN A 118 -3.03 13.11 8.49
CA ASN A 118 -3.26 11.69 8.70
C ASN A 118 -1.94 10.89 8.82
N PHE A 119 -0.79 11.52 8.58
CA PHE A 119 0.52 10.92 8.71
C PHE A 119 1.24 11.46 9.93
N ASN A 120 1.49 10.61 10.92
CA ASN A 120 2.30 10.98 12.07
C ASN A 120 3.74 10.49 11.85
N PHE A 121 4.68 11.42 11.80
CA PHE A 121 6.09 11.08 11.71
C PHE A 121 6.54 10.32 12.94
N LEU A 122 7.21 9.17 12.74
CA LEU A 122 7.73 8.33 13.81
C LEU A 122 9.24 8.45 13.95
N PHE A 123 9.96 8.11 12.89
CA PHE A 123 11.41 8.23 12.85
C PHE A 123 11.92 8.33 11.41
N SER A 124 13.19 8.66 11.28
CA SER A 124 13.90 8.64 10.00
C SER A 124 15.30 8.10 10.17
N ASN A 125 15.86 7.56 9.10
CA ASN A 125 17.29 7.46 8.89
C ASN A 125 17.70 8.40 7.74
N GLU A 126 18.95 8.30 7.26
CA GLU A 126 19.44 9.20 6.20
C GLU A 126 18.64 9.08 4.88
N VAL A 127 17.95 7.96 4.68
CA VAL A 127 17.29 7.61 3.41
C VAL A 127 15.77 7.61 3.50
N PHE A 128 15.21 7.03 4.57
CA PHE A 128 13.79 6.77 4.71
C PHE A 128 13.16 7.58 5.84
N ASN A 129 11.94 8.02 5.65
CA ASN A 129 11.06 8.50 6.73
C ASN A 129 9.95 7.48 6.95
N VAL A 130 9.65 7.19 8.20
CA VAL A 130 8.57 6.28 8.60
C VAL A 130 7.47 7.06 9.31
N TYR A 131 6.24 6.78 8.90
CA TYR A 131 5.03 7.42 9.43
C TYR A 131 4.06 6.36 9.90
N SER A 132 3.33 6.62 10.98
CA SER A 132 2.08 5.91 11.25
C SER A 132 0.93 6.58 10.51
N ILE A 133 -0.05 5.77 10.13
CA ILE A 133 -1.27 6.22 9.47
C ILE A 133 -2.41 6.17 10.47
N ASN A 134 -3.15 7.28 10.59
CA ASN A 134 -4.39 7.31 11.34
C ASN A 134 -5.50 6.69 10.49
N SER A 135 -5.57 5.37 10.45
CA SER A 135 -6.68 4.66 9.82
C SER A 135 -7.75 4.28 10.85
N GLU A 136 -9.01 4.34 10.44
CA GLU A 136 -10.05 3.66 11.21
C GLU A 136 -9.75 2.16 11.13
N LYS A 137 -9.40 1.58 12.29
CA LYS A 137 -9.06 0.16 12.36
C LYS A 137 -10.29 -0.67 11.98
N VAL A 138 -10.12 -1.59 11.05
CA VAL A 138 -11.09 -2.64 10.80
C VAL A 138 -11.16 -3.49 12.06
N GLU A 139 -12.27 -3.46 12.78
CA GLU A 139 -12.47 -4.36 13.91
C GLU A 139 -12.58 -5.80 13.42
N LEU A 140 -11.79 -6.70 14.02
CA LEU A 140 -11.93 -8.14 13.83
C LEU A 140 -13.24 -8.58 14.49
N VAL A 141 -14.21 -9.00 13.72
CA VAL A 141 -15.42 -9.65 14.25
C VAL A 141 -15.07 -11.09 14.66
N GLU A 142 -15.58 -11.53 15.83
CA GLU A 142 -15.12 -12.71 16.58
C GLU A 142 -15.19 -14.07 15.88
N ASP A 143 -15.58 -14.23 14.64
CA ASP A 143 -15.79 -15.54 14.01
C ASP A 143 -14.94 -15.87 12.79
N ASN A 144 -13.68 -15.41 12.69
CA ASN A 144 -12.74 -15.81 11.64
C ASN A 144 -13.22 -15.59 10.18
N LEU A 145 -14.27 -14.83 9.97
CA LEU A 145 -14.72 -14.41 8.66
C LEU A 145 -14.32 -12.96 8.47
N TYR A 146 -13.32 -12.71 7.64
CA TYR A 146 -12.98 -11.36 7.18
C TYR A 146 -14.06 -10.92 6.19
N ILE A 147 -15.17 -10.43 6.69
CA ILE A 147 -16.13 -9.72 5.86
C ILE A 147 -15.59 -8.30 5.75
N PHE A 148 -15.03 -7.94 4.61
CA PHE A 148 -14.80 -6.55 4.27
C PHE A 148 -16.17 -5.89 4.05
N GLU A 149 -16.86 -5.55 5.12
CA GLU A 149 -18.09 -4.76 5.09
C GLU A 149 -17.80 -3.27 4.88
N SER A 150 -16.99 -2.95 3.90
CA SER A 150 -17.05 -1.61 3.34
C SER A 150 -17.62 -1.69 1.93
N PRO A 151 -18.94 -1.56 1.75
CA PRO A 151 -19.53 -1.40 0.43
C PRO A 151 -18.86 -0.27 -0.35
N VAL A 152 -18.37 0.75 0.39
CA VAL A 152 -17.66 1.91 -0.15
C VAL A 152 -16.27 1.52 -0.70
N PHE A 153 -15.57 0.58 -0.06
CA PHE A 153 -14.29 0.08 -0.56
C PHE A 153 -14.46 -0.63 -1.91
N TYR A 154 -15.36 -1.60 -1.97
CA TYR A 154 -15.61 -2.32 -3.22
C TYR A 154 -16.18 -1.42 -4.31
N GLU A 155 -17.06 -0.49 -3.98
CA GLU A 155 -17.61 0.46 -4.94
C GLU A 155 -16.54 1.43 -5.47
N ARG A 156 -15.68 1.98 -4.62
CA ARG A 156 -14.55 2.83 -5.05
C ARG A 156 -13.56 2.05 -5.90
N LEU A 157 -13.24 0.85 -5.45
CA LEU A 157 -12.30 -0.05 -6.09
C LEU A 157 -12.80 -0.48 -7.47
N MET A 158 -14.05 -0.95 -7.54
CA MET A 158 -14.70 -1.34 -8.78
C MET A 158 -14.91 -0.16 -9.72
N ASN A 159 -15.29 1.00 -9.21
CA ASN A 159 -15.40 2.22 -10.02
C ASN A 159 -14.05 2.70 -10.55
N ALA A 160 -12.95 2.50 -9.82
CA ALA A 160 -11.61 2.81 -10.31
C ALA A 160 -11.15 1.84 -11.40
N VAL A 161 -11.45 0.54 -11.23
CA VAL A 161 -11.02 -0.54 -12.15
C VAL A 161 -11.92 -0.66 -13.38
N LEU A 162 -13.26 -0.49 -13.22
CA LEU A 162 -14.24 -0.79 -14.28
C LEU A 162 -14.53 0.37 -15.24
N ARG A 163 -14.09 1.58 -14.93
CA ARG A 163 -14.47 2.75 -15.75
C ARG A 163 -13.99 2.70 -17.20
N GLU A 164 -13.00 1.89 -17.54
CA GLU A 164 -12.42 1.89 -18.90
C GLU A 164 -11.92 0.53 -19.43
N SER A 165 -12.13 -0.61 -18.76
CA SER A 165 -11.63 -1.89 -19.28
C SER A 165 -12.69 -2.71 -19.99
N ASN A 166 -12.34 -3.20 -21.19
CA ASN A 166 -13.12 -4.25 -21.88
C ASN A 166 -13.08 -5.62 -21.17
N GLU A 167 -12.39 -5.72 -20.03
CA GLU A 167 -12.33 -6.90 -19.15
C GLU A 167 -13.36 -6.85 -18.02
N GLN A 168 -14.37 -6.00 -18.17
CA GLN A 168 -15.48 -5.77 -17.25
C GLN A 168 -16.12 -7.07 -16.75
N SER A 169 -16.15 -8.11 -17.59
CA SER A 169 -16.84 -9.37 -17.29
C SER A 169 -16.17 -10.20 -16.18
N PHE A 170 -14.85 -10.19 -16.03
CA PHE A 170 -14.14 -10.98 -15.00
C PHE A 170 -14.34 -10.38 -13.62
N PHE A 171 -14.21 -9.07 -13.50
CA PHE A 171 -14.36 -8.37 -12.23
C PHE A 171 -15.84 -8.31 -11.81
N GLU A 172 -16.77 -8.17 -12.74
CA GLU A 172 -18.21 -8.25 -12.45
C GLU A 172 -18.61 -9.64 -11.95
N ALA A 173 -18.05 -10.71 -12.52
CA ALA A 173 -18.30 -12.06 -12.05
C ALA A 173 -17.71 -12.30 -10.65
N ALA A 174 -16.49 -11.82 -10.38
CA ALA A 174 -15.87 -11.91 -9.08
C ALA A 174 -16.66 -11.10 -8.03
N TYR A 175 -17.05 -9.86 -8.36
CA TYR A 175 -17.86 -9.02 -7.47
C TYR A 175 -19.23 -9.63 -7.17
N LYS A 176 -19.89 -10.20 -8.17
CA LYS A 176 -21.18 -10.87 -8.00
C LYS A 176 -21.06 -12.11 -7.11
N SER A 177 -20.01 -12.88 -7.27
CA SER A 177 -19.73 -14.06 -6.41
C SER A 177 -19.58 -13.67 -4.94
N PHE A 178 -18.91 -12.54 -4.66
CA PHE A 178 -18.75 -12.04 -3.28
C PHE A 178 -20.01 -11.42 -2.67
N LYS A 179 -20.95 -11.00 -3.50
CA LYS A 179 -22.20 -10.35 -3.04
C LYS A 179 -23.32 -11.33 -2.79
N ASP A 180 -23.26 -12.51 -3.40
CA ASP A 180 -24.30 -13.56 -3.33
C ASP A 180 -23.98 -14.61 -2.23
N GLU A 181 -22.84 -14.50 -1.52
CA GLU A 181 -22.48 -15.22 -0.30
C GLU A 181 -22.78 -14.39 0.96
#